data_9d6f8332ab32ff272ee51b3caa509dac
#
_entry.id   9d6f8332ab32ff272ee51b3caa509dac
#
_cell.length_a   1.000
_cell.length_b   1.000
_cell.length_c   1.000
_cell.angle_alpha   90.00
_cell.angle_beta   90.00
_cell.angle_gamma   90.00
#
_symmetry.space_group_name_H-M   'P 1'
#
loop_
_entity.id
_entity.type
_entity.pdbx_description
1 polymer ?
#
loop_
_entity_poly.entity_id
_entity_poly.type
_entity_poly.pdbx_seq_one_letter_code
_entity_poly.pdbx_strand_id
1 'polypeptide(L)'
;MNIEIITPATSQLFKFYTHCFAYPYEEMNYELHNLFRVLENEILTDEEVILADQVLSIINLYQGEEIKDLRDEFVALFTSSKSEDPICPMIASDLCKLASKTYDPFEAEEQIFESGLPVNMDEPVDSIFNYLQYLSFACDEFLSGDDEINISFFFNNHIIYWIPMFCDRLNATASLSFYKEAAIGLKETILIYQQD
;
A
#
# COMPACT_ATOMS: atom_id res chain seq x y z
N MET A 1 9.88 11.14 2.88
CA MET A 1 8.96 11.54 1.80
C MET A 1 9.21 12.99 1.47
N ASN A 2 9.33 13.31 0.20
CA ASN A 2 9.40 14.70 -0.21
C ASN A 2 7.99 15.32 -0.12
N ILE A 3 7.80 16.23 0.85
CA ILE A 3 6.49 16.87 1.08
C ILE A 3 6.12 17.91 0.02
N GLU A 4 7.11 18.41 -0.74
CA GLU A 4 6.87 19.44 -1.79
C GLU A 4 6.12 18.88 -3.00
N ILE A 5 6.11 17.55 -3.16
CA ILE A 5 5.44 16.86 -4.27
C ILE A 5 4.13 16.15 -3.83
N ILE A 6 3.67 16.35 -2.59
CA ILE A 6 2.39 15.80 -2.14
C ILE A 6 1.25 16.56 -2.82
N THR A 7 0.40 15.82 -3.51
CA THR A 7 -0.79 16.31 -4.20
C THR A 7 -2.03 15.51 -3.75
N PRO A 8 -3.25 15.92 -4.07
CA PRO A 8 -4.43 15.08 -3.84
C PRO A 8 -4.32 13.71 -4.49
N ALA A 9 -3.63 13.59 -5.64
CA ALA A 9 -3.36 12.32 -6.30
C ALA A 9 -2.53 11.37 -5.44
N THR A 10 -1.58 11.87 -4.65
CA THR A 10 -0.76 11.08 -3.73
C THR A 10 -1.61 10.28 -2.74
N SER A 11 -2.59 10.94 -2.09
CA SER A 11 -3.52 10.29 -1.18
C SER A 11 -4.32 9.18 -1.89
N GLN A 12 -4.83 9.47 -3.08
CA GLN A 12 -5.62 8.51 -3.87
C GLN A 12 -4.78 7.29 -4.29
N LEU A 13 -3.51 7.46 -4.63
CA LEU A 13 -2.60 6.36 -4.95
C LEU A 13 -2.42 5.42 -3.76
N PHE A 14 -2.13 5.94 -2.56
CA PHE A 14 -2.02 5.09 -1.37
C PHE A 14 -3.32 4.37 -1.03
N LYS A 15 -4.45 5.06 -1.17
CA LYS A 15 -5.77 4.45 -0.98
C LYS A 15 -6.05 3.34 -1.99
N PHE A 16 -5.67 3.53 -3.25
CA PHE A 16 -5.78 2.50 -4.28
C PHE A 16 -4.99 1.24 -3.91
N TYR A 17 -3.73 1.37 -3.49
CA TYR A 17 -2.93 0.21 -3.09
C TYR A 17 -3.45 -0.45 -1.81
N THR A 18 -4.05 0.29 -0.89
CA THR A 18 -4.74 -0.31 0.26
C THR A 18 -5.80 -1.32 -0.19
N HIS A 19 -6.59 -0.98 -1.20
CA HIS A 19 -7.58 -1.91 -1.77
C HIS A 19 -6.93 -3.08 -2.53
N CYS A 20 -5.83 -2.87 -3.26
CA CYS A 20 -5.14 -3.95 -3.96
C CYS A 20 -4.66 -5.07 -3.04
N PHE A 21 -4.35 -4.76 -1.78
CA PHE A 21 -3.90 -5.72 -0.76
C PHE A 21 -4.98 -6.13 0.24
N ALA A 22 -6.23 -5.73 0.03
CA ALA A 22 -7.37 -6.26 0.77
C ALA A 22 -7.77 -7.64 0.24
N TYR A 23 -8.45 -8.44 1.10
CA TYR A 23 -9.01 -9.72 0.64
C TYR A 23 -10.01 -9.49 -0.50
N PRO A 24 -9.89 -10.16 -1.65
CA PRO A 24 -10.73 -9.91 -2.82
C PRO A 24 -12.23 -10.16 -2.57
N TYR A 25 -13.06 -9.17 -2.88
CA TYR A 25 -14.53 -9.19 -2.73
C TYR A 25 -15.23 -8.70 -4.00
N GLU A 26 -16.52 -8.99 -4.13
CA GLU A 26 -17.29 -8.80 -5.37
C GLU A 26 -17.29 -7.34 -5.87
N GLU A 27 -17.37 -6.37 -4.94
CA GLU A 27 -17.45 -4.94 -5.26
C GLU A 27 -16.08 -4.29 -5.49
N MET A 28 -14.96 -4.98 -5.19
CA MET A 28 -13.61 -4.41 -5.26
C MET A 28 -13.30 -3.79 -6.63
N ASN A 29 -13.71 -4.43 -7.71
CA ASN A 29 -13.53 -3.89 -9.06
C ASN A 29 -14.20 -2.52 -9.24
N TYR A 30 -15.40 -2.35 -8.70
CA TYR A 30 -16.11 -1.08 -8.74
C TYR A 30 -15.39 0.00 -7.91
N GLU A 31 -14.87 -0.36 -6.74
CA GLU A 31 -14.13 0.56 -5.86
C GLU A 31 -12.80 0.99 -6.48
N LEU A 32 -12.03 0.07 -7.05
CA LEU A 32 -10.80 0.38 -7.77
C LEU A 32 -11.04 1.37 -8.93
N HIS A 33 -12.13 1.18 -9.70
CA HIS A 33 -12.51 2.12 -10.77
C HIS A 33 -12.94 3.48 -10.24
N ASN A 34 -13.63 3.54 -9.11
CA ASN A 34 -14.02 4.82 -8.52
C ASN A 34 -12.80 5.60 -8.04
N LEU A 35 -11.82 4.93 -7.42
CA LEU A 35 -10.56 5.56 -7.02
C LEU A 35 -9.78 6.08 -8.23
N PHE A 36 -9.73 5.30 -9.31
CA PHE A 36 -9.10 5.75 -10.55
C PHE A 36 -9.80 6.97 -11.15
N ARG A 37 -11.14 7.02 -11.16
CA ARG A 37 -11.88 8.20 -11.63
C ARG A 37 -11.60 9.45 -10.80
N VAL A 38 -11.40 9.31 -9.48
CA VAL A 38 -11.00 10.44 -8.64
C VAL A 38 -9.60 10.89 -9.05
N LEU A 39 -8.66 9.95 -9.20
CA LEU A 39 -7.30 10.22 -9.63
C LEU A 39 -7.24 10.95 -11.00
N GLU A 40 -8.01 10.49 -12.00
CA GLU A 40 -8.09 11.13 -13.33
C GLU A 40 -8.61 12.57 -13.31
N ASN A 41 -9.37 12.98 -12.30
CA ASN A 41 -9.88 14.32 -12.16
C ASN A 41 -8.93 15.28 -11.42
N GLU A 42 -7.83 14.77 -10.87
CA GLU A 42 -6.81 15.59 -10.23
C GLU A 42 -5.85 16.19 -11.26
N ILE A 43 -5.16 17.26 -10.84
CA ILE A 43 -4.05 17.82 -11.62
C ILE A 43 -2.82 16.98 -11.31
N LEU A 44 -2.40 16.16 -12.27
CA LEU A 44 -1.29 15.24 -12.12
C LEU A 44 0.03 15.87 -12.56
N THR A 45 1.11 15.56 -11.85
CA THR A 45 2.48 15.76 -12.32
C THR A 45 2.83 14.77 -13.44
N ASP A 46 3.93 14.96 -14.14
CA ASP A 46 4.36 14.03 -15.20
C ASP A 46 4.61 12.61 -14.65
N GLU A 47 5.13 12.51 -13.43
CA GLU A 47 5.34 11.24 -12.73
C GLU A 47 4.01 10.58 -12.31
N GLU A 48 3.05 11.36 -11.84
CA GLU A 48 1.73 10.86 -11.45
C GLU A 48 0.90 10.40 -12.64
N VAL A 49 1.10 10.98 -13.84
CA VAL A 49 0.49 10.48 -15.08
C VAL A 49 0.97 9.04 -15.36
N ILE A 50 2.26 8.76 -15.19
CA ILE A 50 2.80 7.42 -15.37
C ILE A 50 2.18 6.45 -14.34
N LEU A 51 2.06 6.88 -13.07
CA LEU A 51 1.43 6.06 -12.03
C LEU A 51 -0.07 5.83 -12.30
N ALA A 52 -0.78 6.81 -12.85
CA ALA A 52 -2.18 6.66 -13.22
C ALA A 52 -2.39 5.63 -14.35
N ASP A 53 -1.51 5.63 -15.36
CA ASP A 53 -1.52 4.61 -16.42
C ASP A 53 -1.27 3.21 -15.84
N GLN A 54 -0.40 3.10 -14.84
CA GLN A 54 -0.12 1.84 -14.16
C GLN A 54 -1.29 1.38 -13.30
N VAL A 55 -1.98 2.29 -12.59
CA VAL A 55 -3.23 2.01 -11.86
C VAL A 55 -4.27 1.42 -12.81
N LEU A 56 -4.44 2.00 -14.00
CA LEU A 56 -5.37 1.48 -15.02
C LEU A 56 -4.97 0.08 -15.50
N SER A 57 -3.66 -0.18 -15.66
CA SER A 57 -3.16 -1.53 -16.00
C SER A 57 -3.52 -2.55 -14.91
N ILE A 58 -3.32 -2.21 -13.63
CA ILE A 58 -3.65 -3.08 -12.49
C ILE A 58 -5.17 -3.40 -12.47
N ILE A 59 -6.02 -2.40 -12.69
CA ILE A 59 -7.48 -2.58 -12.76
C ILE A 59 -7.86 -3.55 -13.88
N ASN A 60 -7.28 -3.38 -15.07
CA ASN A 60 -7.54 -4.26 -16.21
C ASN A 60 -7.12 -5.71 -15.93
N LEU A 61 -6.01 -5.91 -15.22
CA LEU A 61 -5.57 -7.23 -14.79
C LEU A 61 -6.54 -7.83 -13.76
N TYR A 62 -6.98 -7.05 -12.77
CA TYR A 62 -8.00 -7.51 -11.81
C TYR A 62 -9.28 -7.97 -12.51
N GLN A 63 -9.76 -7.22 -13.51
CA GLN A 63 -10.94 -7.57 -14.29
C GLN A 63 -10.78 -8.85 -15.14
N GLY A 64 -9.56 -9.13 -15.56
CA GLY A 64 -9.25 -10.32 -16.36
C GLY A 64 -9.18 -11.61 -15.55
N GLU A 65 -9.11 -11.54 -14.21
CA GLU A 65 -9.00 -12.68 -13.32
C GLU A 65 -10.36 -13.09 -12.73
N GLU A 66 -10.54 -14.39 -12.47
CA GLU A 66 -11.70 -14.86 -11.72
C GLU A 66 -11.51 -14.53 -10.22
N ILE A 67 -12.57 -14.05 -9.56
CA ILE A 67 -12.54 -13.69 -8.14
C ILE A 67 -12.09 -14.87 -7.26
N LYS A 68 -12.40 -16.09 -7.66
CA LYS A 68 -11.96 -17.30 -6.97
C LYS A 68 -10.45 -17.45 -7.03
N ASP A 69 -9.83 -17.24 -8.19
CA ASP A 69 -8.39 -17.40 -8.37
C ASP A 69 -7.63 -16.31 -7.60
N LEU A 70 -8.15 -15.07 -7.60
CA LEU A 70 -7.64 -13.98 -6.76
C LEU A 70 -7.66 -14.33 -5.27
N ARG A 71 -8.78 -14.91 -4.77
CA ARG A 71 -8.93 -15.33 -3.37
C ARG A 71 -8.01 -16.49 -3.01
N ASP A 72 -7.91 -17.48 -3.89
CA ASP A 72 -7.07 -18.66 -3.67
C ASP A 72 -5.59 -18.23 -3.59
N GLU A 73 -5.15 -17.32 -4.47
CA GLU A 73 -3.79 -16.79 -4.42
C GLU A 73 -3.55 -15.87 -3.23
N PHE A 74 -4.52 -15.01 -2.86
CA PHE A 74 -4.43 -14.18 -1.66
C PHE A 74 -4.14 -15.04 -0.42
N VAL A 75 -4.91 -16.11 -0.25
CA VAL A 75 -4.73 -17.04 0.85
C VAL A 75 -3.35 -17.71 0.79
N ALA A 76 -2.93 -18.16 -0.38
CA ALA A 76 -1.62 -18.81 -0.55
C ALA A 76 -0.43 -17.89 -0.25
N LEU A 77 -0.53 -16.61 -0.61
CA LEU A 77 0.56 -15.64 -0.44
C LEU A 77 0.61 -15.06 0.98
N PHE A 78 -0.53 -14.66 1.53
CA PHE A 78 -0.60 -13.74 2.66
C PHE A 78 -1.08 -14.38 3.96
N THR A 79 -1.65 -15.57 3.93
CA THR A 79 -2.14 -16.20 5.15
C THR A 79 -1.24 -17.35 5.61
N SER A 80 -1.06 -17.46 6.93
CA SER A 80 -0.34 -18.59 7.50
C SER A 80 -1.21 -19.85 7.49
N SER A 81 -0.60 -21.00 7.19
CA SER A 81 -1.19 -22.30 7.45
C SER A 81 -0.83 -22.78 8.87
N LYS A 82 -1.43 -23.89 9.33
CA LYS A 82 -1.16 -24.46 10.66
C LYS A 82 0.32 -24.83 10.89
N SER A 83 1.14 -24.90 9.86
CA SER A 83 2.52 -25.38 9.90
C SER A 83 3.53 -24.45 9.21
N GLU A 84 3.10 -23.41 8.52
CA GLU A 84 3.97 -22.56 7.70
C GLU A 84 3.58 -21.09 7.82
N ASP A 85 4.59 -20.23 7.89
CA ASP A 85 4.45 -18.79 7.82
C ASP A 85 3.97 -18.38 6.41
N PRO A 86 3.36 -17.18 6.24
CA PRO A 86 2.97 -16.66 4.94
C PRO A 86 4.16 -16.60 3.98
N ILE A 87 3.92 -16.91 2.70
CA ILE A 87 4.96 -16.77 1.66
C ILE A 87 5.41 -15.32 1.56
N CYS A 88 4.45 -14.39 1.63
CA CYS A 88 4.69 -12.95 1.58
C CYS A 88 3.95 -12.26 2.74
N PRO A 89 4.57 -12.15 3.94
CA PRO A 89 3.93 -11.51 5.08
C PRO A 89 3.55 -10.06 4.79
N MET A 90 2.31 -9.69 5.12
CA MET A 90 1.79 -8.31 5.01
C MET A 90 2.08 -7.47 6.26
N ILE A 91 2.82 -8.00 7.23
CA ILE A 91 3.17 -7.40 8.50
C ILE A 91 4.66 -7.05 8.47
N ALA A 92 5.00 -5.79 8.79
CA ALA A 92 6.37 -5.30 8.69
C ALA A 92 7.35 -6.07 9.58
N SER A 93 6.98 -6.33 10.83
CA SER A 93 7.81 -7.08 11.77
C SER A 93 8.07 -8.52 11.32
N ASP A 94 7.06 -9.20 10.77
CA ASP A 94 7.20 -10.58 10.27
C ASP A 94 8.07 -10.64 9.00
N LEU A 95 7.87 -9.72 8.07
CA LEU A 95 8.68 -9.65 6.85
C LEU A 95 10.15 -9.33 7.16
N CYS A 96 10.38 -8.37 8.07
CA CYS A 96 11.73 -8.02 8.50
C CYS A 96 12.42 -9.18 9.20
N LYS A 97 11.71 -9.89 10.07
CA LYS A 97 12.21 -11.11 10.72
C LYS A 97 12.58 -12.19 9.71
N LEU A 98 11.75 -12.40 8.68
CA LEU A 98 12.04 -13.33 7.59
C LEU A 98 13.29 -12.93 6.80
N ALA A 99 13.55 -11.63 6.65
CA ALA A 99 14.76 -11.09 6.02
C ALA A 99 15.95 -10.98 6.98
N SER A 100 15.87 -11.53 8.19
CA SER A 100 16.89 -11.42 9.25
C SER A 100 17.23 -9.96 9.61
N LYS A 101 16.25 -9.08 9.55
CA LYS A 101 16.33 -7.67 9.96
C LYS A 101 15.55 -7.45 11.25
N THR A 102 15.98 -6.47 12.03
CA THR A 102 15.22 -5.99 13.21
C THR A 102 14.34 -4.84 12.80
N TYR A 103 13.08 -4.88 13.17
CA TYR A 103 12.11 -3.79 13.00
C TYR A 103 11.27 -3.69 14.27
N ASP A 104 11.14 -2.48 14.80
CA ASP A 104 10.29 -2.17 15.93
C ASP A 104 9.16 -1.26 15.43
N PRO A 105 7.90 -1.70 15.47
CA PRO A 105 6.76 -0.91 15.00
C PRO A 105 6.30 0.16 16.00
N PHE A 106 6.86 0.22 17.20
CA PHE A 106 6.34 1.04 18.30
C PHE A 106 6.13 2.52 17.92
N GLU A 107 7.12 3.15 17.28
CA GLU A 107 7.00 4.55 16.85
C GLU A 107 5.95 4.75 15.75
N ALA A 108 5.79 3.79 14.86
CA ALA A 108 4.73 3.82 13.84
C ALA A 108 3.34 3.66 14.48
N GLU A 109 3.21 2.73 15.43
CA GLU A 109 1.97 2.52 16.19
C GLU A 109 1.56 3.78 16.94
N GLU A 110 2.50 4.42 17.65
CA GLU A 110 2.26 5.67 18.37
C GLU A 110 1.76 6.77 17.43
N GLN A 111 2.42 7.00 16.29
CA GLN A 111 1.99 8.01 15.32
C GLN A 111 0.60 7.71 14.74
N ILE A 112 0.31 6.46 14.40
CA ILE A 112 -1.01 6.08 13.87
C ILE A 112 -2.10 6.32 14.93
N PHE A 113 -1.88 5.94 16.19
CA PHE A 113 -2.85 6.16 17.25
C PHE A 113 -3.04 7.65 17.60
N GLU A 114 -1.97 8.43 17.64
CA GLU A 114 -2.02 9.87 17.93
C GLU A 114 -2.72 10.67 16.82
N SER A 115 -2.65 10.21 15.58
CA SER A 115 -3.34 10.85 14.43
C SER A 115 -4.87 10.80 14.52
N GLY A 116 -5.42 9.92 15.36
CA GLY A 116 -6.88 9.72 15.46
C GLY A 116 -7.46 8.92 14.28
N LEU A 117 -6.64 8.38 13.39
CA LEU A 117 -7.12 7.50 12.33
C LEU A 117 -7.81 6.27 12.93
N PRO A 118 -9.06 5.95 12.55
CA PRO A 118 -9.70 4.72 12.98
C PRO A 118 -9.02 3.51 12.31
N VAL A 119 -8.13 2.85 13.05
CA VAL A 119 -7.48 1.61 12.59
C VAL A 119 -8.34 0.40 12.86
N ASN A 120 -8.24 -0.60 11.99
CA ASN A 120 -8.84 -1.89 12.22
C ASN A 120 -8.04 -2.64 13.30
N MET A 121 -8.61 -2.74 14.51
CA MET A 121 -7.97 -3.40 15.65
C MET A 121 -7.90 -4.94 15.51
N ASP A 122 -8.57 -5.51 14.52
CA ASP A 122 -8.48 -6.94 14.22
C ASP A 122 -7.22 -7.28 13.41
N GLU A 123 -6.51 -6.26 12.91
CA GLU A 123 -5.27 -6.38 12.17
C GLU A 123 -4.08 -5.81 12.97
N PRO A 124 -2.88 -6.38 12.84
CA PRO A 124 -1.67 -5.78 13.41
C PRO A 124 -1.47 -4.35 12.89
N VAL A 125 -1.10 -3.43 13.76
CA VAL A 125 -0.94 -2.01 13.40
C VAL A 125 0.14 -1.84 12.32
N ASP A 126 1.19 -2.65 12.35
CA ASP A 126 2.29 -2.66 11.37
C ASP A 126 1.97 -3.45 10.08
N SER A 127 0.67 -3.65 9.78
CA SER A 127 0.26 -4.23 8.50
C SER A 127 0.41 -3.23 7.35
N ILE A 128 0.65 -3.76 6.13
CA ILE A 128 0.68 -2.93 4.91
C ILE A 128 -0.60 -2.12 4.75
N PHE A 129 -1.73 -2.72 5.10
CA PHE A 129 -3.05 -2.09 5.02
C PHE A 129 -3.11 -0.83 5.89
N ASN A 130 -2.79 -0.96 7.19
CA ASN A 130 -2.82 0.17 8.12
C ASN A 130 -1.79 1.25 7.74
N TYR A 131 -0.61 0.87 7.24
CA TYR A 131 0.42 1.84 6.85
C TYR A 131 0.04 2.62 5.59
N LEU A 132 -0.52 1.97 4.58
CA LEU A 132 -0.99 2.67 3.37
C LEU A 132 -2.23 3.52 3.66
N GLN A 133 -3.12 3.06 4.53
CA GLN A 133 -4.27 3.85 4.98
C GLN A 133 -3.82 5.09 5.76
N TYR A 134 -2.83 4.95 6.64
CA TYR A 134 -2.26 6.09 7.35
C TYR A 134 -1.60 7.09 6.40
N LEU A 135 -0.82 6.62 5.40
CA LEU A 135 -0.23 7.53 4.42
C LEU A 135 -1.28 8.30 3.62
N SER A 136 -2.35 7.64 3.19
CA SER A 136 -3.46 8.31 2.50
C SER A 136 -4.07 9.40 3.40
N PHE A 137 -4.41 9.05 4.63
CA PHE A 137 -4.96 9.98 5.63
C PHE A 137 -4.00 11.15 5.89
N ALA A 138 -2.73 10.86 6.16
CA ALA A 138 -1.72 11.86 6.47
C ALA A 138 -1.48 12.84 5.30
N CYS A 139 -1.58 12.36 4.03
CA CYS A 139 -1.53 13.25 2.87
C CYS A 139 -2.74 14.20 2.83
N ASP A 140 -3.94 13.71 3.11
CA ASP A 140 -5.17 14.53 3.13
C ASP A 140 -5.11 15.60 4.24
N GLU A 141 -4.65 15.24 5.45
CA GLU A 141 -4.49 16.16 6.58
C GLU A 141 -3.42 17.23 6.27
N PHE A 142 -2.27 16.81 5.73
CA PHE A 142 -1.22 17.75 5.30
C PHE A 142 -1.74 18.77 4.29
N LEU A 143 -2.48 18.32 3.27
CA LEU A 143 -3.08 19.21 2.25
C LEU A 143 -4.17 20.13 2.84
N SER A 144 -4.80 19.72 3.94
CA SER A 144 -5.76 20.52 4.69
C SER A 144 -5.10 21.57 5.60
N GLY A 145 -3.77 21.53 5.72
CA GLY A 145 -2.97 22.48 6.52
C GLY A 145 -2.75 22.02 7.98
N ASP A 146 -2.87 20.72 8.25
CA ASP A 146 -2.48 20.15 9.53
C ASP A 146 -0.97 19.83 9.52
N ASP A 147 -0.21 20.64 10.24
CA ASP A 147 1.24 20.51 10.38
C ASP A 147 1.67 19.57 11.54
N GLU A 148 0.72 19.00 12.29
CA GLU A 148 1.03 18.13 13.43
C GLU A 148 1.47 16.73 12.99
N ILE A 149 1.01 16.28 11.82
CA ILE A 149 1.34 14.96 11.28
C ILE A 149 2.70 14.98 10.56
N ASN A 150 3.67 14.25 11.11
CA ASN A 150 5.00 14.14 10.50
C ASN A 150 5.09 13.02 9.45
N ILE A 151 4.48 13.27 8.30
CA ILE A 151 4.44 12.34 7.17
C ILE A 151 5.84 11.90 6.71
N SER A 152 6.78 12.86 6.63
CA SER A 152 8.16 12.57 6.18
C SER A 152 8.87 11.62 7.13
N PHE A 153 8.69 11.78 8.43
CA PHE A 153 9.26 10.87 9.42
C PHE A 153 8.70 9.46 9.25
N PHE A 154 7.36 9.33 9.19
CA PHE A 154 6.71 8.04 9.02
C PHE A 154 7.16 7.33 7.75
N PHE A 155 7.17 8.04 6.64
CA PHE A 155 7.57 7.50 5.35
C PHE A 155 9.02 7.01 5.37
N ASN A 156 9.95 7.83 5.85
CA ASN A 156 11.39 7.53 5.82
C ASN A 156 11.80 6.44 6.81
N ASN A 157 11.13 6.31 7.95
CA ASN A 157 11.50 5.35 8.98
C ASN A 157 10.70 4.03 8.91
N HIS A 158 9.47 4.07 8.40
CA HIS A 158 8.58 2.92 8.43
C HIS A 158 8.23 2.38 7.03
N ILE A 159 8.06 3.24 6.01
CA ILE A 159 7.63 2.81 4.68
C ILE A 159 8.80 2.31 3.84
N ILE A 160 9.81 3.14 3.62
CA ILE A 160 10.94 2.80 2.74
C ILE A 160 11.79 1.65 3.29
N TYR A 161 11.65 1.35 4.57
CA TYR A 161 12.42 0.30 5.21
C TYR A 161 12.02 -1.11 4.78
N TRP A 162 10.72 -1.36 4.57
CA TRP A 162 10.22 -2.71 4.33
C TRP A 162 9.28 -2.85 3.12
N ILE A 163 8.51 -1.83 2.74
CA ILE A 163 7.57 -1.95 1.60
C ILE A 163 8.28 -2.33 0.29
N PRO A 164 9.46 -1.78 -0.07
CA PRO A 164 10.18 -2.26 -1.25
C PRO A 164 10.55 -3.75 -1.18
N MET A 165 10.91 -4.26 0.01
CA MET A 165 11.18 -5.69 0.20
C MET A 165 9.91 -6.54 0.04
N PHE A 166 8.78 -6.05 0.56
CA PHE A 166 7.48 -6.68 0.37
C PHE A 166 7.15 -6.78 -1.12
N CYS A 167 7.27 -5.68 -1.85
CA CYS A 167 7.00 -5.62 -3.29
C CYS A 167 7.90 -6.57 -4.08
N ASP A 168 9.19 -6.60 -3.79
CA ASP A 168 10.14 -7.52 -4.46
C ASP A 168 9.77 -8.97 -4.21
N ARG A 169 9.42 -9.32 -2.96
CA ARG A 169 9.02 -10.67 -2.60
C ARG A 169 7.71 -11.06 -3.27
N LEU A 170 6.71 -10.17 -3.24
CA LEU A 170 5.42 -10.40 -3.87
C LEU A 170 5.56 -10.60 -5.38
N ASN A 171 6.31 -9.73 -6.05
CA ASN A 171 6.58 -9.87 -7.49
C ASN A 171 7.28 -11.19 -7.85
N ALA A 172 8.16 -11.67 -6.97
CA ALA A 172 8.89 -12.93 -7.18
C ALA A 172 8.04 -14.18 -6.90
N THR A 173 7.02 -14.10 -6.03
CA THR A 173 6.28 -15.26 -5.53
C THR A 173 4.85 -15.36 -6.06
N ALA A 174 4.23 -14.25 -6.42
CA ALA A 174 2.89 -14.25 -6.99
C ALA A 174 2.85 -14.96 -8.36
N SER A 175 1.74 -15.65 -8.64
CA SER A 175 1.46 -16.30 -9.93
C SER A 175 0.63 -15.39 -10.81
N LEU A 176 -0.42 -14.75 -10.26
CA LEU A 176 -1.31 -13.86 -10.99
C LEU A 176 -0.64 -12.51 -11.30
N SER A 177 -0.90 -12.02 -12.51
CA SER A 177 -0.35 -10.76 -12.99
C SER A 177 -0.84 -9.57 -12.19
N PHE A 178 -2.06 -9.62 -11.65
CA PHE A 178 -2.62 -8.57 -10.79
C PHE A 178 -1.71 -8.26 -9.59
N TYR A 179 -1.31 -9.27 -8.81
CA TYR A 179 -0.47 -9.05 -7.62
C TYR A 179 0.95 -8.62 -7.98
N LYS A 180 1.49 -9.13 -9.11
CA LYS A 180 2.81 -8.68 -9.59
C LYS A 180 2.80 -7.21 -9.96
N GLU A 181 1.81 -6.80 -10.74
CA GLU A 181 1.71 -5.41 -11.19
C GLU A 181 1.38 -4.46 -10.03
N ALA A 182 0.53 -4.86 -9.09
CA ALA A 182 0.27 -4.10 -7.87
C ALA A 182 1.55 -3.91 -7.04
N ALA A 183 2.41 -4.93 -6.94
CA ALA A 183 3.70 -4.83 -6.26
C ALA A 183 4.66 -3.88 -6.99
N ILE A 184 4.77 -3.99 -8.32
CA ILE A 184 5.60 -3.10 -9.13
C ILE A 184 5.15 -1.65 -8.96
N GLY A 185 3.85 -1.39 -9.13
CA GLY A 185 3.30 -0.05 -9.04
C GLY A 185 3.44 0.58 -7.65
N LEU A 186 3.17 -0.18 -6.59
CA LEU A 186 3.42 0.34 -5.24
C LEU A 186 4.90 0.69 -5.03
N LYS A 187 5.81 -0.17 -5.49
CA LYS A 187 7.26 0.10 -5.35
C LYS A 187 7.67 1.37 -6.11
N GLU A 188 7.19 1.55 -7.34
CA GLU A 188 7.48 2.76 -8.13
C GLU A 188 6.89 4.01 -7.46
N THR A 189 5.66 3.93 -6.94
CA THR A 189 5.05 5.00 -6.16
C THR A 189 5.94 5.40 -4.97
N ILE A 190 6.40 4.42 -4.17
CA ILE A 190 7.29 4.69 -3.03
C ILE A 190 8.59 5.36 -3.49
N LEU A 191 9.20 4.90 -4.60
CA LEU A 191 10.46 5.45 -5.10
C LEU A 191 10.32 6.90 -5.61
N ILE A 192 9.19 7.24 -6.24
CA ILE A 192 8.92 8.61 -6.69
C ILE A 192 8.84 9.55 -5.48
N TYR A 193 8.09 9.19 -4.45
CA TYR A 193 7.94 10.04 -3.26
C TYR A 193 9.13 9.97 -2.29
N GLN A 194 10.10 9.10 -2.53
CA GLN A 194 11.37 9.04 -1.78
C GLN A 194 12.40 10.05 -2.28
N GLN A 195 12.29 10.56 -3.51
CA GLN A 195 13.28 11.45 -4.11
C GLN A 195 13.41 12.76 -3.30
N ASP A 196 14.65 13.18 -3.08
CA ASP A 196 15.04 14.43 -2.40
C ASP A 196 14.86 15.66 -3.30
#